data_42f08fbf870bb932ab45a11867093131
#
_entry.id   42f08fbf870bb932ab45a11867093131
#
_cell.length_a   1.000
_cell.length_b   1.000
_cell.length_c   1.000
_cell.angle_alpha   90.00
_cell.angle_beta   90.00
_cell.angle_gamma   90.00
#
_symmetry.space_group_name_H-M   'P 1'
#
loop_
_entity.id
_entity.type
_entity.pdbx_description
1 polymer ?
#
loop_
_entity_poly.entity_id
_entity_poly.type
_entity_poly.pdbx_seq_one_letter_code
_entity_poly.pdbx_strand_id
1 'polypeptide(L)'
;MYLKAVESNLVRGNQSLILLPEIALTEEWSRRFFKYFGCRPFIWHSKQSKIQKARIIRSLLSGEPCVLVGARSSVLLPFKNLKLIICDEEHDSSYKQEDGPKYQARDMAIYKAKCSKALCLLISASPSLESLHNSNQRKFHIHHLSNQFHKTQLPSVEIVDMNQSKPSSRTWISKQVFDLSLIHI
;
A
#
# COMPACT_ATOMS: atom_id res chain seq x y z
N MET A 1 -1.17 -6.24 9.75
CA MET A 1 -0.67 -5.24 10.70
C MET A 1 -1.70 -4.15 10.98
N TYR A 2 -2.13 -3.37 10.02
CA TYR A 2 -3.09 -2.25 10.19
C TYR A 2 -4.57 -2.65 10.37
N LEU A 3 -4.94 -3.92 10.22
CA LEU A 3 -6.34 -4.36 10.33
C LEU A 3 -6.96 -4.05 11.70
N LYS A 4 -6.17 -4.06 12.78
CA LYS A 4 -6.63 -3.63 14.11
C LYS A 4 -7.02 -2.14 14.15
N ALA A 5 -6.31 -1.28 13.43
CA ALA A 5 -6.68 0.13 13.32
C ALA A 5 -7.98 0.31 12.55
N VAL A 6 -8.17 -0.48 11.47
CA VAL A 6 -9.43 -0.52 10.70
C VAL A 6 -10.59 -0.99 11.57
N GLU A 7 -10.41 -2.07 12.33
CA GLU A 7 -11.40 -2.60 13.26
C GLU A 7 -11.82 -1.56 14.28
N SER A 8 -10.85 -0.96 14.97
CA SER A 8 -11.13 0.11 15.94
C SER A 8 -11.89 1.29 15.34
N ASN A 9 -11.59 1.64 14.08
CA ASN A 9 -12.27 2.72 13.37
C ASN A 9 -13.71 2.35 13.00
N LEU A 10 -13.94 1.10 12.56
CA LEU A 10 -15.28 0.58 12.24
C LEU A 10 -16.17 0.51 13.48
N VAL A 11 -15.64 0.01 14.62
CA VAL A 11 -16.39 -0.06 15.90
C VAL A 11 -16.84 1.32 16.37
N ARG A 12 -16.07 2.36 16.03
CA ARG A 12 -16.46 3.76 16.31
C ARG A 12 -17.47 4.34 15.32
N GLY A 13 -17.99 3.55 14.38
CA GLY A 13 -18.96 3.99 13.39
C GLY A 13 -18.37 4.78 12.23
N ASN A 14 -17.09 4.68 11.95
CA ASN A 14 -16.40 5.50 10.96
C ASN A 14 -16.07 4.75 9.67
N GLN A 15 -15.75 5.51 8.62
CA GLN A 15 -15.32 5.01 7.33
C GLN A 15 -13.78 4.95 7.25
N SER A 16 -13.27 3.93 6.57
CA SER A 16 -11.83 3.73 6.31
C SER A 16 -11.56 3.62 4.82
N LEU A 17 -10.47 4.24 4.38
CA LEU A 17 -9.92 4.08 3.02
C LEU A 17 -8.57 3.37 3.12
N ILE A 18 -8.40 2.30 2.35
CA ILE A 18 -7.13 1.61 2.18
C ILE A 18 -6.70 1.76 0.72
N LEU A 19 -5.59 2.42 0.52
CA LEU A 19 -4.93 2.53 -0.78
C LEU A 19 -3.90 1.41 -0.90
N LEU A 20 -3.99 0.66 -1.98
CA LEU A 20 -3.04 -0.40 -2.34
C LEU A 20 -2.49 -0.12 -3.73
N PRO A 21 -1.22 -0.47 -4.01
CA PRO A 21 -0.74 -0.60 -5.38
C PRO A 21 -1.64 -1.55 -6.18
N GLU A 22 -1.82 -1.30 -7.48
CA GLU A 22 -2.71 -2.12 -8.30
C GLU A 22 -2.39 -3.62 -8.24
N ILE A 23 -1.09 -3.95 -8.15
CA ILE A 23 -0.59 -5.33 -8.04
C ILE A 23 -0.91 -5.95 -6.68
N ALA A 24 -1.02 -5.15 -5.62
CA ALA A 24 -1.26 -5.63 -4.26
C ALA A 24 -2.74 -5.91 -3.96
N LEU A 25 -3.66 -5.44 -4.81
CA LEU A 25 -5.11 -5.72 -4.69
C LEU A 25 -5.41 -7.13 -5.20
N THR A 26 -4.85 -8.14 -4.55
CA THR A 26 -4.95 -9.54 -4.93
C THR A 26 -6.13 -10.24 -4.24
N GLU A 27 -6.52 -11.40 -4.78
CA GLU A 27 -7.49 -12.29 -4.11
C GLU A 27 -7.01 -12.73 -2.73
N GLU A 28 -5.70 -12.89 -2.56
CA GLU A 28 -5.10 -13.25 -1.28
C GLU A 28 -5.31 -12.16 -0.22
N TRP A 29 -5.11 -10.90 -0.58
CA TRP A 29 -5.40 -9.78 0.31
C TRP A 29 -6.88 -9.75 0.71
N SER A 30 -7.78 -9.91 -0.25
CA SER A 30 -9.23 -9.96 -0.02
C SER A 30 -9.63 -11.14 0.87
N ARG A 31 -8.99 -12.30 0.71
CA ARG A 31 -9.20 -13.48 1.56
C ARG A 31 -8.72 -13.26 2.98
N ARG A 32 -7.54 -12.63 3.18
CA ARG A 32 -7.03 -12.26 4.51
C ARG A 32 -7.95 -11.27 5.22
N PHE A 33 -8.47 -10.29 4.50
CA PHE A 33 -9.45 -9.33 5.02
C PHE A 33 -10.72 -10.05 5.45
N PHE A 34 -11.28 -10.89 4.58
CA PHE A 34 -12.48 -11.68 4.88
C PHE A 34 -12.28 -12.60 6.11
N LYS A 35 -11.12 -13.26 6.21
CA LYS A 35 -10.79 -14.11 7.37
C LYS A 35 -10.78 -13.32 8.68
N TYR A 36 -10.37 -12.04 8.63
CA TYR A 36 -10.28 -11.19 9.82
C TYR A 36 -11.62 -10.57 10.22
N PHE A 37 -12.39 -10.08 9.26
CA PHE A 37 -13.62 -9.30 9.52
C PHE A 37 -14.92 -10.09 9.31
N GLY A 38 -14.89 -11.28 8.71
CA GLY A 38 -16.08 -12.05 8.35
C GLY A 38 -16.91 -11.44 7.20
N CYS A 39 -16.50 -10.32 6.64
CA CYS A 39 -17.17 -9.61 5.55
C CYS A 39 -16.16 -9.13 4.50
N ARG A 40 -16.66 -8.76 3.32
CA ARG A 40 -15.83 -8.22 2.25
C ARG A 40 -15.84 -6.69 2.29
N PRO A 41 -14.69 -6.03 2.03
CA PRO A 41 -14.64 -4.58 1.89
C PRO A 41 -15.29 -4.17 0.56
N PHE A 42 -15.64 -2.90 0.42
CA PHE A 42 -15.85 -2.32 -0.90
C PHE A 42 -14.52 -2.25 -1.65
N ILE A 43 -14.51 -2.74 -2.88
CA ILE A 43 -13.32 -2.67 -3.73
C ILE A 43 -13.60 -1.65 -4.83
N TRP A 44 -12.65 -0.75 -5.10
CA TRP A 44 -12.76 0.25 -6.15
C TRP A 44 -11.68 0.04 -7.21
N HIS A 45 -12.11 -0.27 -8.43
CA HIS A 45 -11.21 -0.43 -9.58
C HIS A 45 -11.91 -0.02 -10.90
N SER A 46 -11.10 0.18 -11.95
CA SER A 46 -11.57 0.67 -13.26
C SER A 46 -12.61 -0.24 -13.93
N LYS A 47 -12.44 -1.57 -13.78
CA LYS A 47 -13.29 -2.59 -14.44
C LYS A 47 -14.69 -2.75 -13.84
N GLN A 48 -15.03 -2.05 -12.76
CA GLN A 48 -16.37 -2.15 -12.17
C GLN A 48 -17.44 -1.48 -13.03
N SER A 49 -18.65 -2.08 -13.01
CA SER A 49 -19.81 -1.53 -13.69
C SER A 49 -20.26 -0.19 -13.08
N LYS A 50 -20.94 0.63 -13.86
CA LYS A 50 -21.50 1.91 -13.40
C LYS A 50 -22.43 1.72 -12.18
N ILE A 51 -23.22 0.64 -12.17
CA ILE A 51 -24.14 0.31 -11.07
C ILE A 51 -23.40 0.02 -9.78
N GLN A 52 -22.31 -0.78 -9.86
CA GLN A 52 -21.47 -1.09 -8.69
C GLN A 52 -20.80 0.17 -8.13
N LYS A 53 -20.24 1.00 -9.01
CA LYS A 53 -19.66 2.30 -8.63
C LYS A 53 -20.66 3.22 -7.96
N ALA A 54 -21.87 3.35 -8.52
CA ALA A 54 -22.94 4.17 -7.94
C ALA A 54 -23.37 3.66 -6.55
N ARG A 55 -23.45 2.34 -6.35
CA ARG A 55 -23.74 1.73 -5.04
C ARG A 55 -22.69 2.08 -3.99
N ILE A 56 -21.41 1.95 -4.36
CA ILE A 56 -20.30 2.31 -3.47
C ILE A 56 -20.37 3.79 -3.09
N ILE A 57 -20.49 4.69 -4.07
CA ILE A 57 -20.58 6.13 -3.82
C ILE A 57 -21.74 6.46 -2.88
N ARG A 58 -22.92 5.85 -3.09
CA ARG A 58 -24.07 6.05 -2.21
C ARG A 58 -23.79 5.64 -0.78
N SER A 59 -23.14 4.48 -0.57
CA SER A 59 -22.73 4.01 0.76
C SER A 59 -21.70 4.92 1.41
N LEU A 60 -20.74 5.49 0.65
CA LEU A 60 -19.79 6.45 1.18
C LEU A 60 -20.45 7.75 1.62
N LEU A 61 -21.45 8.21 0.84
CA LEU A 61 -22.19 9.45 1.12
C LEU A 61 -23.22 9.28 2.26
N SER A 62 -23.72 8.08 2.55
CA SER A 62 -24.58 7.84 3.71
C SER A 62 -23.84 8.05 5.03
N GLY A 63 -22.54 7.82 5.04
CA GLY A 63 -21.69 7.90 6.23
C GLY A 63 -21.70 6.63 7.10
N GLU A 64 -22.33 5.56 6.63
CA GLU A 64 -22.31 4.27 7.31
C GLU A 64 -20.89 3.70 7.43
N PRO A 65 -20.59 3.01 8.53
CA PRO A 65 -19.28 2.40 8.74
C PRO A 65 -18.96 1.43 7.61
N CYS A 66 -17.84 1.65 6.95
CA CYS A 66 -17.39 0.78 5.88
C CYS A 66 -15.89 0.89 5.64
N VAL A 67 -15.36 -0.12 4.95
CA VAL A 67 -13.99 -0.11 4.44
C VAL A 67 -14.04 -0.10 2.92
N LEU A 68 -13.40 0.89 2.33
CA LEU A 68 -13.13 0.94 0.90
C LEU A 68 -11.66 0.62 0.67
N VAL A 69 -11.41 -0.26 -0.28
CA VAL A 69 -10.07 -0.61 -0.75
C VAL A 69 -9.97 -0.31 -2.23
N GLY A 70 -8.88 0.30 -2.64
CA GLY A 70 -8.69 0.58 -4.06
C GLY A 70 -7.32 1.15 -4.38
N ALA A 71 -7.06 1.28 -5.69
CA ALA A 71 -5.88 1.92 -6.22
C ALA A 71 -5.97 3.46 -6.09
N ARG A 72 -4.97 4.14 -6.63
CA ARG A 72 -4.80 5.61 -6.57
C ARG A 72 -6.06 6.44 -6.74
N SER A 73 -6.95 6.09 -7.69
CA SER A 73 -8.16 6.89 -7.97
C SER A 73 -9.18 6.88 -6.84
N SER A 74 -9.14 5.91 -5.93
CA SER A 74 -10.07 5.83 -4.80
C SER A 74 -9.88 6.96 -3.77
N VAL A 75 -8.73 7.62 -3.77
CA VAL A 75 -8.49 8.79 -2.91
C VAL A 75 -9.44 9.95 -3.22
N LEU A 76 -9.94 10.04 -4.45
CA LEU A 76 -10.82 11.11 -4.90
C LEU A 76 -12.30 10.90 -4.54
N LEU A 77 -12.67 9.73 -4.02
CA LEU A 77 -14.06 9.40 -3.73
C LEU A 77 -14.62 10.21 -2.55
N PRO A 78 -15.92 10.55 -2.58
CA PRO A 78 -16.57 11.35 -1.54
C PRO A 78 -16.93 10.49 -0.32
N PHE A 79 -16.25 10.71 0.76
CA PHE A 79 -16.56 10.10 2.06
C PHE A 79 -17.23 11.13 2.98
N LYS A 80 -18.30 10.73 3.65
CA LYS A 80 -19.00 11.60 4.62
C LYS A 80 -18.34 11.54 6.02
N ASN A 81 -17.89 10.36 6.43
CA ASN A 81 -17.35 10.14 7.77
C ASN A 81 -16.00 9.39 7.75
N LEU A 82 -15.07 9.86 6.90
CA LEU A 82 -13.72 9.28 6.80
C LEU A 82 -12.89 9.66 8.03
N LYS A 83 -12.36 8.66 8.74
CA LYS A 83 -11.49 8.88 9.92
C LYS A 83 -10.17 8.11 9.86
N LEU A 84 -10.01 7.22 8.89
CA LEU A 84 -8.76 6.48 8.70
C LEU A 84 -8.45 6.36 7.21
N ILE A 85 -7.24 6.72 6.84
CA ILE A 85 -6.67 6.46 5.52
C ILE A 85 -5.38 5.67 5.71
N ILE A 86 -5.22 4.62 4.95
CA ILE A 86 -4.02 3.77 4.93
C ILE A 86 -3.47 3.79 3.52
N CYS A 87 -2.19 4.13 3.38
CA CYS A 87 -1.42 3.97 2.14
C CYS A 87 -0.41 2.85 2.38
N ASP A 88 -0.70 1.67 1.87
CA ASP A 88 0.19 0.52 1.95
C ASP A 88 1.21 0.60 0.81
N GLU A 89 2.47 0.23 1.08
CA GLU A 89 3.60 0.42 0.16
C GLU A 89 3.68 1.86 -0.38
N GLU A 90 3.69 2.85 0.53
CA GLU A 90 3.56 4.29 0.19
C GLU A 90 4.62 4.80 -0.80
N HIS A 91 5.74 4.08 -0.92
CA HIS A 91 6.84 4.39 -1.82
C HIS A 91 6.58 3.96 -3.28
N ASP A 92 5.52 3.14 -3.51
CA ASP A 92 5.25 2.57 -4.84
C ASP A 92 4.93 3.66 -5.86
N SER A 93 5.59 3.59 -7.02
CA SER A 93 5.43 4.56 -8.11
C SER A 93 4.03 4.56 -8.72
N SER A 94 3.25 3.48 -8.58
CA SER A 94 1.88 3.38 -9.09
C SER A 94 0.91 4.39 -8.46
N TYR A 95 1.28 4.99 -7.32
CA TYR A 95 0.52 6.09 -6.73
C TYR A 95 0.61 7.39 -7.52
N LYS A 96 1.59 7.53 -8.41
CA LYS A 96 1.73 8.69 -9.28
C LYS A 96 0.83 8.54 -10.51
N GLN A 97 -0.03 9.51 -10.75
CA GLN A 97 -0.81 9.62 -11.97
C GLN A 97 -0.03 10.48 -12.98
N GLU A 98 0.33 9.90 -14.11
CA GLU A 98 1.09 10.58 -15.16
C GLU A 98 0.21 10.97 -16.36
N ASP A 99 -0.84 10.18 -16.62
CA ASP A 99 -1.80 10.42 -17.70
C ASP A 99 -2.95 11.29 -17.22
N GLY A 100 -3.30 12.32 -17.98
CA GLY A 100 -4.37 13.27 -17.64
C GLY A 100 -3.99 14.20 -16.48
N PRO A 101 -4.90 14.49 -15.54
CA PRO A 101 -4.59 15.31 -14.37
C PRO A 101 -3.54 14.67 -13.51
N LYS A 102 -2.37 15.30 -13.41
CA LYS A 102 -1.22 14.78 -12.65
C LYS A 102 -1.44 14.96 -11.15
N TYR A 103 -1.34 13.88 -10.38
CA TYR A 103 -1.35 13.91 -8.92
C TYR A 103 -0.61 12.70 -8.33
N GLN A 104 -0.18 12.84 -7.08
CA GLN A 104 0.36 11.75 -6.27
C GLN A 104 -0.68 11.34 -5.23
N ALA A 105 -1.20 10.10 -5.32
CA ALA A 105 -2.31 9.66 -4.47
C ALA A 105 -1.94 9.60 -2.99
N ARG A 106 -0.68 9.32 -2.63
CA ARG A 106 -0.17 9.41 -1.27
C ARG A 106 -0.34 10.83 -0.72
N ASP A 107 0.09 11.84 -1.47
CA ASP A 107 0.02 13.24 -1.03
C ASP A 107 -1.43 13.72 -0.95
N MET A 108 -2.27 13.28 -1.89
CA MET A 108 -3.71 13.51 -1.84
C MET A 108 -4.36 12.84 -0.62
N ALA A 109 -3.90 11.66 -0.23
CA ALA A 109 -4.37 10.97 0.98
C ALA A 109 -4.04 11.75 2.26
N ILE A 110 -2.82 12.28 2.35
CA ILE A 110 -2.38 13.13 3.47
C ILE A 110 -3.25 14.40 3.52
N TYR A 111 -3.44 15.07 2.38
CA TYR A 111 -4.28 16.27 2.29
C TYR A 111 -5.73 15.97 2.67
N LYS A 112 -6.30 14.89 2.14
CA LYS A 112 -7.66 14.45 2.44
C LYS A 112 -7.83 14.12 3.92
N ALA A 113 -6.85 13.44 4.52
CA ALA A 113 -6.86 13.15 5.95
C ALA A 113 -6.90 14.44 6.79
N LYS A 114 -6.09 15.43 6.43
CA LYS A 114 -6.11 16.75 7.07
C LYS A 114 -7.49 17.40 6.98
N CYS A 115 -8.09 17.44 5.80
CA CYS A 115 -9.42 18.03 5.57
C CYS A 115 -10.53 17.30 6.34
N SER A 116 -10.47 15.96 6.41
CA SER A 116 -11.47 15.11 7.08
C SER A 116 -11.22 14.95 8.58
N LYS A 117 -10.13 15.50 9.12
CA LYS A 117 -9.66 15.24 10.49
C LYS A 117 -9.54 13.73 10.74
N ALA A 118 -8.94 13.03 9.79
CA ALA A 118 -8.71 11.59 9.80
C ALA A 118 -7.24 11.28 10.10
N LEU A 119 -6.97 10.09 10.64
CA LEU A 119 -5.62 9.55 10.74
C LEU A 119 -5.16 9.07 9.36
N CYS A 120 -3.94 9.41 8.97
CA CYS A 120 -3.28 8.88 7.78
C CYS A 120 -2.11 8.01 8.20
N LEU A 121 -2.12 6.75 7.79
CA LEU A 121 -1.02 5.80 8.01
C LEU A 121 -0.32 5.55 6.67
N LEU A 122 0.95 5.90 6.60
CA LEU A 122 1.85 5.58 5.51
C LEU A 122 2.65 4.36 5.93
N ILE A 123 2.59 3.28 5.16
CA ILE A 123 3.21 2.00 5.51
C ILE A 123 4.18 1.61 4.41
N SER A 124 5.40 1.28 4.79
CA SER A 124 6.43 0.85 3.85
C SER A 124 7.54 0.09 4.56
N ALA A 125 8.13 -0.87 3.85
CA ALA A 125 9.40 -1.47 4.25
C ALA A 125 10.60 -0.56 3.89
N SER A 126 10.45 0.26 2.85
CA SER A 126 11.45 1.22 2.35
C SER A 126 10.78 2.58 2.10
N PRO A 127 10.61 3.42 3.15
CA PRO A 127 9.91 4.69 3.01
C PRO A 127 10.50 5.59 1.94
N SER A 128 9.64 6.34 1.25
CA SER A 128 10.06 7.33 0.26
C SER A 128 10.91 8.45 0.90
N LEU A 129 11.76 9.08 0.09
CA LEU A 129 12.60 10.19 0.56
C LEU A 129 11.76 11.35 1.10
N GLU A 130 10.60 11.62 0.50
CA GLU A 130 9.67 12.64 0.94
C GLU A 130 9.08 12.32 2.31
N SER A 131 8.71 11.06 2.55
CA SER A 131 8.18 10.61 3.85
C SER A 131 9.26 10.69 4.94
N LEU A 132 10.49 10.27 4.64
CA LEU A 132 11.63 10.41 5.53
C LEU A 132 11.95 11.88 5.83
N HIS A 133 11.98 12.72 4.82
CA HIS A 133 12.21 14.16 4.99
C HIS A 133 11.13 14.79 5.90
N ASN A 134 9.86 14.50 5.64
CA ASN A 134 8.76 15.02 6.46
C ASN A 134 8.80 14.49 7.91
N SER A 135 9.27 13.27 8.12
CA SER A 135 9.49 12.72 9.46
C SER A 135 10.64 13.46 10.17
N ASN A 136 11.76 13.70 9.49
CA ASN A 136 12.90 14.46 10.04
C ASN A 136 12.50 15.89 10.39
N GLN A 137 11.58 16.48 9.62
CA GLN A 137 10.98 17.80 9.90
C GLN A 137 9.90 17.76 11.00
N ARG A 138 9.70 16.61 11.66
CA ARG A 138 8.67 16.38 12.70
C ARG A 138 7.23 16.67 12.22
N LYS A 139 6.98 16.63 10.90
CA LYS A 139 5.62 16.73 10.34
C LYS A 139 4.87 15.41 10.44
N PHE A 140 5.60 14.29 10.43
CA PHE A 140 5.08 12.94 10.59
C PHE A 140 5.69 12.26 11.81
N HIS A 141 4.90 11.44 12.50
CA HIS A 141 5.40 10.51 13.50
C HIS A 141 5.86 9.22 12.82
N ILE A 142 7.05 8.76 13.14
CA ILE A 142 7.59 7.51 12.62
C ILE A 142 7.54 6.41 13.68
N HIS A 143 7.09 5.23 13.29
CA HIS A 143 7.09 4.03 14.12
C HIS A 143 7.85 2.92 13.40
N HIS A 144 8.93 2.47 14.01
CA HIS A 144 9.70 1.34 13.50
C HIS A 144 9.16 0.03 14.08
N LEU A 145 8.83 -0.92 13.20
CA LEU A 145 8.38 -2.25 13.56
C LEU A 145 9.57 -3.19 13.39
N SER A 146 10.29 -3.43 14.48
CA SER A 146 11.52 -4.22 14.48
C SER A 146 11.30 -5.73 14.49
N ASN A 147 10.11 -6.20 14.88
CA ASN A 147 9.82 -7.62 14.98
C ASN A 147 9.34 -8.18 13.64
N GLN A 148 10.10 -9.10 13.06
CA GLN A 148 9.62 -9.92 11.95
C GLN A 148 8.49 -10.83 12.43
N PHE A 149 7.40 -10.89 11.68
CA PHE A 149 6.24 -11.74 12.01
C PHE A 149 6.58 -13.23 12.00
N HIS A 150 7.52 -13.62 11.14
CA HIS A 150 8.16 -14.94 11.16
C HIS A 150 9.63 -14.74 11.49
N LYS A 151 10.17 -15.52 12.42
CA LYS A 151 11.62 -15.60 12.72
C LYS A 151 12.36 -16.30 11.56
N THR A 152 12.27 -15.74 10.38
CA THR A 152 13.01 -16.22 9.22
C THR A 152 14.43 -15.66 9.29
N GLN A 153 15.43 -16.52 9.13
CA GLN A 153 16.80 -16.03 8.97
C GLN A 153 16.89 -15.20 7.71
N LEU A 154 17.56 -14.05 7.81
CA LEU A 154 17.85 -13.25 6.64
C LEU A 154 18.73 -14.06 5.68
N PRO A 155 18.52 -13.95 4.35
CA PRO A 155 19.40 -14.59 3.38
C PRO A 155 20.83 -14.08 3.55
N SER A 156 21.81 -14.96 3.32
CA SER A 156 23.21 -14.56 3.24
C SER A 156 23.40 -13.67 2.00
N VAL A 157 24.08 -12.56 2.18
CA VAL A 157 24.39 -11.63 1.08
C VAL A 157 25.87 -11.77 0.73
N GLU A 158 26.15 -12.13 -0.52
CA GLU A 158 27.50 -12.16 -1.08
C GLU A 158 27.65 -11.08 -2.14
N ILE A 159 28.74 -10.32 -2.05
CA ILE A 159 29.06 -9.30 -3.06
C ILE A 159 30.05 -9.90 -4.05
N VAL A 160 29.67 -9.97 -5.32
CA VAL A 160 30.54 -10.45 -6.39
C VAL A 160 31.17 -9.27 -7.11
N ASP A 161 32.48 -9.11 -6.95
CA ASP A 161 33.23 -8.09 -7.71
C ASP A 161 33.43 -8.56 -9.16
N MET A 162 32.73 -7.91 -10.09
CA MET A 162 32.77 -8.21 -11.51
C MET A 162 34.11 -7.88 -12.18
N ASN A 163 34.97 -7.08 -11.55
CA ASN A 163 36.35 -6.82 -12.03
C ASN A 163 37.27 -8.02 -11.78
N GLN A 164 37.01 -8.75 -10.69
CA GLN A 164 37.76 -9.96 -10.35
C GLN A 164 37.14 -11.22 -10.95
N SER A 165 35.81 -11.29 -10.98
CA SER A 165 35.01 -12.41 -11.52
C SER A 165 34.47 -12.05 -12.88
N LYS A 166 35.36 -11.86 -13.89
CA LYS A 166 34.95 -11.49 -15.23
C LYS A 166 34.03 -12.54 -15.84
N PRO A 167 32.86 -12.14 -16.36
CA PRO A 167 31.97 -13.05 -17.08
C PRO A 167 32.66 -13.59 -18.33
N SER A 168 32.22 -14.75 -18.81
CA SER A 168 32.69 -15.28 -20.10
C SER A 168 32.29 -14.34 -21.22
N SER A 169 33.01 -14.38 -22.34
CA SER A 169 32.85 -13.45 -23.49
C SER A 169 31.44 -13.40 -24.12
N ARG A 170 30.54 -14.26 -23.68
CA ARG A 170 29.14 -14.35 -24.18
C ARG A 170 28.07 -14.06 -23.13
N THR A 171 28.45 -13.76 -21.88
CA THR A 171 27.53 -13.51 -20.77
C THR A 171 27.94 -12.24 -20.03
N TRP A 172 26.96 -11.48 -19.55
CA TRP A 172 27.16 -10.31 -18.71
C TRP A 172 26.97 -10.63 -17.21
N ILE A 173 26.72 -11.92 -16.89
CA ILE A 173 26.49 -12.41 -15.52
C ILE A 173 27.72 -13.23 -15.09
N SER A 174 28.16 -13.07 -13.85
CA SER A 174 29.26 -13.88 -13.31
C SER A 174 28.84 -15.35 -13.20
N LYS A 175 29.82 -16.25 -13.27
CA LYS A 175 29.56 -17.70 -13.11
C LYS A 175 28.89 -18.01 -11.78
N GLN A 176 29.29 -17.36 -10.68
CA GLN A 176 28.68 -17.53 -9.35
C GLN A 176 27.20 -17.19 -9.34
N VAL A 177 26.79 -16.05 -9.94
CA VAL A 177 25.38 -15.66 -10.03
C VAL A 177 24.60 -16.62 -10.94
N PHE A 178 25.21 -17.09 -12.03
CA PHE A 178 24.59 -18.07 -12.93
C PHE A 178 24.36 -19.40 -12.19
N ASP A 179 25.36 -19.93 -11.48
CA ASP A 179 25.24 -21.18 -10.74
C ASP A 179 24.15 -21.08 -9.63
N LEU A 180 24.04 -19.95 -8.94
CA LEU A 180 22.99 -19.70 -7.94
C LEU A 180 21.59 -19.64 -8.59
N SER A 181 21.48 -19.11 -9.80
CA SER A 181 20.18 -19.05 -10.48
C SER A 181 19.64 -20.43 -10.91
N LEU A 182 20.54 -21.39 -11.14
CA LEU A 182 20.17 -22.76 -11.53
C LEU A 182 19.69 -23.62 -10.35
N ILE A 183 20.00 -23.23 -9.09
CA ILE A 183 19.56 -23.97 -7.90
C ILE A 183 18.04 -23.83 -7.67
N HIS A 184 17.40 -22.83 -8.30
CA HIS A 184 15.97 -22.54 -8.13
C HIS A 184 15.10 -22.92 -9.35
N ILE A 185 15.67 -23.64 -10.31
CA ILE A 185 14.96 -24.28 -11.42
C ILE A 185 14.88 -25.75 -11.17
#